data_c553012b7eb14087f7905629ee49cb81
#
_entry.id   c553012b7eb14087f7905629ee49cb81
#
_cell.length_a   1.000
_cell.length_b   1.000
_cell.length_c   1.000
_cell.angle_alpha   90.00
_cell.angle_beta   90.00
_cell.angle_gamma   90.00
#
_symmetry.space_group_name_H-M   'P 1'
#
loop_
_entity.id
_entity.type
_entity.pdbx_description
1 polymer ?
#
loop_
_entity_poly.entity_id
_entity_poly.type
_entity_poly.pdbx_seq_one_letter_code
_entity_poly.pdbx_strand_id
1 'polypeptide(L)'
;MKTILIDIGHPAHVHLFRNLYALLIQDSFRVIVSVRKKEYVIALLNHYNIEHVTYGTAQKGLMNKIINWFSNIRKLSSIHSAYKPIISIGNSSFYAAQVALWHKTYAITLEDTGNKDQVLLYKYITDLILSPSLLSKNFGTRQIKYPGIDEMTYLHPNYYKPDRSILNELSLEEGDCFSIIRFIAHHASHEIGDMGIKSQTKIGLINTIASFGPVFITSEDQLPSELEKYQYPLPPETIHHAIYYSSLVFGESSTMSSEAAILGTPFVFINES
;
A
#
# COMPACT_ATOMS: atom_id res chain seq x y z
N MET A 1 17.58 23.95 7.50
CA MET A 1 16.64 23.22 6.61
C MET A 1 15.63 22.52 7.52
N LYS A 2 14.32 22.67 7.25
CA LYS A 2 13.27 22.02 8.05
C LYS A 2 13.17 20.55 7.66
N THR A 3 13.02 19.66 8.64
CA THR A 3 12.94 18.21 8.40
C THR A 3 11.50 17.75 8.50
N ILE A 4 11.08 16.90 7.56
CA ILE A 4 9.79 16.20 7.54
C ILE A 4 10.08 14.70 7.60
N LEU A 5 9.33 13.96 8.41
CA LEU A 5 9.40 12.51 8.46
C LEU A 5 8.16 11.91 7.80
N ILE A 6 8.37 10.93 6.92
CA ILE A 6 7.29 10.13 6.29
C ILE A 6 7.46 8.68 6.76
N ASP A 7 6.43 8.12 7.41
CA ASP A 7 6.46 6.74 7.90
C ASP A 7 5.73 5.79 6.95
N ILE A 8 6.46 4.80 6.46
CA ILE A 8 5.98 3.83 5.47
C ILE A 8 5.83 2.44 6.11
N GLY A 9 4.62 1.93 6.12
CA GLY A 9 4.28 0.61 6.68
C GLY A 9 3.85 -0.46 5.67
N HIS A 10 3.55 -0.06 4.43
CA HIS A 10 2.99 -0.92 3.39
C HIS A 10 3.53 -0.54 2.00
N PRO A 11 3.62 -1.46 1.02
CA PRO A 11 4.04 -1.11 -0.36
C PRO A 11 3.21 0.02 -0.99
N ALA A 12 1.89 0.02 -0.83
CA ALA A 12 1.01 1.09 -1.34
C ALA A 12 1.39 2.48 -0.81
N HIS A 13 1.94 2.57 0.43
CA HIS A 13 2.38 3.86 0.97
C HIS A 13 3.62 4.42 0.24
N VAL A 14 4.44 3.57 -0.39
CA VAL A 14 5.55 4.04 -1.23
C VAL A 14 5.00 4.80 -2.43
N HIS A 15 4.02 4.23 -3.12
CA HIS A 15 3.35 4.88 -4.24
C HIS A 15 2.65 6.17 -3.78
N LEU A 16 1.88 6.11 -2.70
CA LEU A 16 1.16 7.24 -2.11
C LEU A 16 2.07 8.44 -1.84
N PHE A 17 3.25 8.22 -1.28
CA PHE A 17 4.14 9.29 -0.82
C PHE A 17 5.27 9.66 -1.79
N ARG A 18 5.54 8.89 -2.85
CA ARG A 18 6.69 9.15 -3.74
C ARG A 18 6.67 10.54 -4.37
N ASN A 19 5.50 11.01 -4.82
CA ASN A 19 5.37 12.32 -5.44
C ASN A 19 5.45 13.43 -4.38
N LEU A 20 4.86 13.25 -3.20
CA LEU A 20 5.02 14.16 -2.07
C LEU A 20 6.50 14.26 -1.66
N TYR A 21 7.21 13.13 -1.58
CA TYR A 21 8.65 13.10 -1.31
C TYR A 21 9.41 13.98 -2.31
N ALA A 22 9.17 13.80 -3.60
CA ALA A 22 9.85 14.57 -4.66
C ALA A 22 9.55 16.08 -4.56
N LEU A 23 8.28 16.46 -4.35
CA LEU A 23 7.87 17.85 -4.18
C LEU A 23 8.52 18.50 -2.94
N LEU A 24 8.56 17.80 -1.81
CA LEU A 24 9.19 18.32 -0.60
C LEU A 24 10.70 18.52 -0.76
N ILE A 25 11.39 17.61 -1.47
CA ILE A 25 12.82 17.81 -1.80
C ILE A 25 13.00 19.02 -2.71
N GLN A 26 12.15 19.18 -3.72
CA GLN A 26 12.18 20.35 -4.62
C GLN A 26 11.98 21.67 -3.85
N ASP A 27 11.11 21.68 -2.84
CA ASP A 27 10.85 22.80 -1.95
C ASP A 27 11.93 22.97 -0.85
N SER A 28 13.07 22.29 -0.99
CA SER A 28 14.22 22.40 -0.08
C SER A 28 13.95 21.93 1.37
N PHE A 29 13.00 21.03 1.57
CA PHE A 29 12.86 20.31 2.84
C PHE A 29 13.86 19.15 2.90
N ARG A 30 14.30 18.83 4.11
CA ARG A 30 14.93 17.54 4.37
C ARG A 30 13.86 16.51 4.66
N VAL A 31 13.77 15.48 3.83
CA VAL A 31 12.78 14.40 4.04
C VAL A 31 13.49 13.15 4.55
N ILE A 32 12.98 12.60 5.64
CA ILE A 32 13.42 11.33 6.20
C ILE A 32 12.27 10.35 6.03
N VAL A 33 12.52 9.28 5.29
CA VAL A 33 11.55 8.19 5.13
C VAL A 33 11.93 7.10 6.14
N SER A 34 11.04 6.83 7.09
CA SER A 34 11.16 5.71 8.02
C SER A 34 10.34 4.53 7.53
N VAL A 35 10.90 3.33 7.61
CA VAL A 35 10.23 2.13 7.07
C VAL A 35 10.39 0.91 7.97
N ARG A 36 9.31 0.15 8.14
CA ARG A 36 9.39 -1.19 8.71
C ARG A 36 9.86 -2.17 7.65
N LYS A 37 10.86 -2.99 7.99
CA LYS A 37 11.50 -3.91 7.05
C LYS A 37 10.48 -4.91 6.48
N LYS A 38 10.14 -4.75 5.20
CA LYS A 38 9.41 -5.67 4.33
C LYS A 38 10.11 -5.63 2.98
N GLU A 39 10.42 -6.79 2.41
CA GLU A 39 11.23 -6.88 1.19
C GLU A 39 10.67 -6.05 0.03
N TYR A 40 9.37 -6.18 -0.26
CA TYR A 40 8.72 -5.43 -1.34
C TYR A 40 8.71 -3.92 -1.11
N VAL A 41 8.62 -3.44 0.15
CA VAL A 41 8.67 -2.00 0.45
C VAL A 41 10.06 -1.46 0.17
N ILE A 42 11.10 -2.18 0.60
CA ILE A 42 12.50 -1.79 0.39
C ILE A 42 12.85 -1.80 -1.11
N ALA A 43 12.39 -2.82 -1.85
CA ALA A 43 12.59 -2.90 -3.30
C ALA A 43 11.98 -1.67 -4.02
N LEU A 44 10.75 -1.29 -3.70
CA LEU A 44 10.09 -0.11 -4.27
C LEU A 44 10.80 1.19 -3.90
N LEU A 45 11.22 1.37 -2.63
CA LEU A 45 11.96 2.56 -2.22
C LEU A 45 13.29 2.69 -2.98
N ASN A 46 14.01 1.59 -3.16
CA ASN A 46 15.25 1.55 -3.93
C ASN A 46 15.01 1.86 -5.42
N HIS A 47 13.95 1.28 -6.01
CA HIS A 47 13.57 1.55 -7.41
C HIS A 47 13.32 3.04 -7.65
N TYR A 48 12.59 3.69 -6.74
CA TYR A 48 12.30 5.13 -6.84
C TYR A 48 13.43 6.03 -6.32
N ASN A 49 14.60 5.48 -5.96
CA ASN A 49 15.73 6.21 -5.38
C ASN A 49 15.34 7.04 -4.14
N ILE A 50 14.46 6.52 -3.30
CA ILE A 50 14.02 7.17 -2.07
C ILE A 50 14.92 6.70 -0.92
N GLU A 51 15.73 7.62 -0.39
CA GLU A 51 16.56 7.36 0.78
C GLU A 51 15.68 7.07 2.02
N HIS A 52 16.00 6.00 2.74
CA HIS A 52 15.16 5.57 3.86
C HIS A 52 15.96 4.99 5.03
N VAL A 53 15.36 5.04 6.21
CA VAL A 53 15.89 4.48 7.44
C VAL A 53 14.97 3.36 7.93
N THR A 54 15.52 2.15 8.05
CA THR A 54 14.75 0.99 8.51
C THR A 54 14.72 0.94 10.04
N TYR A 55 13.54 0.75 10.65
CA TYR A 55 13.39 0.73 12.10
C TYR A 55 12.67 -0.49 12.64
N GLY A 56 12.45 -1.50 12.11
CA GLY A 56 11.79 -2.66 12.73
C GLY A 56 11.37 -3.72 11.74
N THR A 57 10.86 -4.81 12.28
CA THR A 57 10.33 -5.93 11.49
C THR A 57 8.90 -6.23 11.91
N ALA A 58 8.08 -6.73 10.98
CA ALA A 58 6.80 -7.31 11.33
C ALA A 58 7.02 -8.77 11.78
N GLN A 59 6.54 -9.14 12.97
CA GLN A 59 6.61 -10.53 13.45
C GLN A 59 5.22 -11.07 13.75
N LYS A 60 5.05 -12.39 13.61
CA LYS A 60 3.81 -13.11 13.89
C LYS A 60 3.70 -13.46 15.38
N GLY A 61 2.48 -13.51 15.91
CA GLY A 61 2.19 -13.89 17.31
C GLY A 61 1.89 -12.73 18.26
N LEU A 62 0.93 -12.88 19.20
CA LEU A 62 0.42 -11.80 20.03
C LEU A 62 1.48 -11.23 20.99
N MET A 63 2.22 -12.09 21.70
CA MET A 63 3.32 -11.67 22.58
C MET A 63 4.42 -10.94 21.81
N ASN A 64 4.77 -11.47 20.65
CA ASN A 64 5.75 -10.84 19.76
C ASN A 64 5.26 -9.48 19.22
N LYS A 65 3.95 -9.32 18.99
CA LYS A 65 3.38 -8.03 18.57
C LYS A 65 3.59 -6.94 19.63
N ILE A 66 3.41 -7.26 20.92
CA ILE A 66 3.60 -6.29 22.02
C ILE A 66 5.09 -5.92 22.18
N ILE A 67 5.98 -6.92 22.21
CA ILE A 67 7.44 -6.68 22.32
C ILE A 67 7.95 -5.85 21.13
N ASN A 68 7.49 -6.20 19.92
CA ASN A 68 7.84 -5.47 18.71
C ASN A 68 7.27 -4.06 18.70
N TRP A 69 6.07 -3.86 19.25
CA TRP A 69 5.50 -2.53 19.39
C TRP A 69 6.41 -1.59 20.16
N PHE A 70 6.86 -1.99 21.38
CA PHE A 70 7.80 -1.19 22.18
C PHE A 70 9.14 -1.00 21.45
N SER A 71 9.69 -2.05 20.84
CA SER A 71 10.93 -1.97 20.07
C SER A 71 10.83 -1.01 18.89
N ASN A 72 9.75 -1.09 18.13
CA ASN A 72 9.52 -0.23 16.97
C ASN A 72 9.36 1.24 17.36
N ILE A 73 8.56 1.50 18.41
CA ILE A 73 8.40 2.86 18.95
C ILE A 73 9.74 3.43 19.42
N ARG A 74 10.55 2.66 20.16
CA ARG A 74 11.85 3.12 20.62
C ARG A 74 12.78 3.45 19.46
N LYS A 75 12.82 2.61 18.41
CA LYS A 75 13.65 2.85 17.22
C LYS A 75 13.19 4.06 16.44
N LEU A 76 11.87 4.20 16.21
CA LEU A 76 11.31 5.37 15.53
C LEU A 76 11.54 6.66 16.37
N SER A 77 11.44 6.58 17.69
CA SER A 77 11.77 7.69 18.59
C SER A 77 13.26 8.08 18.50
N SER A 78 14.17 7.12 18.33
CA SER A 78 15.59 7.43 18.09
C SER A 78 15.80 8.17 16.77
N ILE A 79 15.06 7.83 15.70
CA ILE A 79 15.05 8.56 14.43
C ILE A 79 14.54 9.99 14.65
N HIS A 80 13.43 10.18 15.38
CA HIS A 80 12.92 11.50 15.72
C HIS A 80 13.94 12.34 16.50
N SER A 81 14.62 11.75 17.48
CA SER A 81 15.67 12.43 18.26
C SER A 81 16.85 12.88 17.38
N ALA A 82 17.27 12.03 16.46
CA ALA A 82 18.41 12.29 15.58
C ALA A 82 18.10 13.37 14.53
N TYR A 83 16.93 13.32 13.90
CA TYR A 83 16.59 14.17 12.76
C TYR A 83 15.70 15.37 13.12
N LYS A 84 15.07 15.37 14.30
CA LYS A 84 14.20 16.43 14.84
C LYS A 84 13.19 16.95 13.82
N PRO A 85 12.33 16.09 13.24
CA PRO A 85 11.35 16.51 12.27
C PRO A 85 10.35 17.48 12.91
N ILE A 86 9.88 18.46 12.13
CA ILE A 86 8.82 19.38 12.54
C ILE A 86 7.43 18.82 12.24
N ILE A 87 7.34 17.94 11.24
CA ILE A 87 6.13 17.24 10.83
C ILE A 87 6.46 15.74 10.68
N SER A 88 5.52 14.91 11.13
CA SER A 88 5.53 13.46 10.94
C SER A 88 4.27 13.05 10.18
N ILE A 89 4.42 12.39 9.04
CA ILE A 89 3.33 12.00 8.15
C ILE A 89 3.29 10.48 8.04
N GLY A 90 2.09 9.89 8.05
CA GLY A 90 1.91 8.46 7.77
C GLY A 90 0.51 8.17 7.25
N ASN A 91 0.32 7.02 6.60
CA ASN A 91 -1.00 6.50 6.29
C ASN A 91 -1.41 5.50 7.36
N SER A 92 -2.45 5.81 8.13
CA SER A 92 -2.94 5.02 9.25
C SER A 92 -1.83 4.57 10.23
N SER A 93 -0.76 5.40 10.34
CA SER A 93 0.41 5.04 11.13
C SER A 93 0.28 5.44 12.59
N PHE A 94 -0.14 4.49 13.41
CA PHE A 94 -0.15 4.61 14.86
C PHE A 94 1.26 4.90 15.43
N TYR A 95 2.31 4.26 14.89
CA TYR A 95 3.69 4.48 15.36
C TYR A 95 4.14 5.92 15.15
N ALA A 96 3.89 6.46 13.95
CA ALA A 96 4.26 7.83 13.63
C ALA A 96 3.52 8.84 14.53
N ALA A 97 2.20 8.67 14.72
CA ALA A 97 1.41 9.55 15.57
C ALA A 97 1.86 9.50 17.03
N GLN A 98 2.13 8.30 17.59
CA GLN A 98 2.56 8.14 18.96
C GLN A 98 3.93 8.75 19.23
N VAL A 99 4.89 8.52 18.35
CA VAL A 99 6.23 9.08 18.51
C VAL A 99 6.21 10.59 18.30
N ALA A 100 5.43 11.09 17.35
CA ALA A 100 5.25 12.52 17.13
C ALA A 100 4.71 13.22 18.39
N LEU A 101 3.71 12.63 19.07
CA LEU A 101 3.18 13.14 20.35
C LEU A 101 4.28 13.28 21.40
N TRP A 102 5.13 12.26 21.58
CA TRP A 102 6.19 12.28 22.58
C TRP A 102 7.29 13.33 22.29
N HIS A 103 7.57 13.56 21.01
CA HIS A 103 8.56 14.53 20.54
C HIS A 103 7.98 15.93 20.28
N LYS A 104 6.66 16.13 20.53
CA LYS A 104 5.93 17.38 20.22
C LYS A 104 6.09 17.80 18.76
N THR A 105 6.11 16.81 17.85
CA THR A 105 6.15 16.98 16.41
C THR A 105 4.72 17.02 15.89
N TYR A 106 4.40 17.87 14.92
CA TYR A 106 3.07 17.92 14.31
C TYR A 106 2.78 16.63 13.53
N ALA A 107 1.74 15.92 13.90
CA ALA A 107 1.38 14.62 13.33
C ALA A 107 0.26 14.77 12.29
N ILE A 108 0.52 14.29 11.07
CA ILE A 108 -0.47 14.21 9.99
C ILE A 108 -0.69 12.73 9.66
N THR A 109 -1.93 12.29 9.66
CA THR A 109 -2.30 10.92 9.29
C THR A 109 -3.28 10.95 8.12
N LEU A 110 -2.95 10.24 7.04
CA LEU A 110 -3.90 9.93 5.98
C LEU A 110 -4.74 8.72 6.43
N GLU A 111 -6.03 8.72 6.09
CA GLU A 111 -6.97 7.66 6.48
C GLU A 111 -8.06 7.47 5.43
N ASP A 112 -8.05 6.34 4.76
CA ASP A 112 -8.93 5.98 3.65
C ASP A 112 -9.84 4.78 3.94
N THR A 113 -9.50 3.96 4.95
CA THR A 113 -10.22 2.71 5.23
C THR A 113 -11.38 2.89 6.23
N GLY A 114 -11.20 3.79 7.18
CA GLY A 114 -12.14 3.99 8.29
C GLY A 114 -12.23 2.79 9.24
N ASN A 115 -11.19 1.94 9.31
CA ASN A 115 -11.14 0.83 10.26
C ASN A 115 -11.18 1.37 11.68
N LYS A 116 -12.31 1.12 12.39
CA LYS A 116 -12.57 1.71 13.72
C LYS A 116 -11.48 1.38 14.74
N ASP A 117 -11.02 0.14 14.77
CA ASP A 117 -10.04 -0.31 15.76
C ASP A 117 -8.69 0.36 15.55
N GLN A 118 -8.28 0.49 14.30
CA GLN A 118 -7.04 1.16 13.93
C GLN A 118 -7.11 2.67 14.17
N VAL A 119 -8.20 3.32 13.76
CA VAL A 119 -8.41 4.76 13.93
C VAL A 119 -8.42 5.16 15.41
N LEU A 120 -9.00 4.34 16.29
CA LEU A 120 -9.00 4.59 17.74
C LEU A 120 -7.58 4.71 18.34
N LEU A 121 -6.59 4.05 17.74
CA LEU A 121 -5.21 4.07 18.24
C LEU A 121 -4.50 5.42 18.02
N TYR A 122 -4.90 6.20 17.02
CA TYR A 122 -4.20 7.44 16.68
C TYR A 122 -5.07 8.70 16.59
N LYS A 123 -6.40 8.61 16.44
CA LYS A 123 -7.25 9.79 16.20
C LYS A 123 -7.21 10.87 17.28
N TYR A 124 -6.87 10.47 18.50
CA TYR A 124 -6.78 11.41 19.63
C TYR A 124 -5.38 11.98 19.85
N ILE A 125 -4.37 11.38 19.20
CA ILE A 125 -2.96 11.74 19.36
C ILE A 125 -2.34 12.34 18.09
N THR A 126 -3.05 12.32 16.97
CA THR A 126 -2.65 13.02 15.74
C THR A 126 -3.22 14.44 15.71
N ASP A 127 -2.51 15.38 15.10
CA ASP A 127 -2.94 16.78 15.00
C ASP A 127 -3.89 17.01 13.82
N LEU A 128 -3.71 16.26 12.73
CA LEU A 128 -4.49 16.35 11.52
C LEU A 128 -4.75 14.98 10.92
N ILE A 129 -6.01 14.72 10.55
CA ILE A 129 -6.42 13.55 9.78
C ILE A 129 -6.87 14.03 8.39
N LEU A 130 -6.22 13.55 7.36
CA LEU A 130 -6.63 13.78 5.97
C LEU A 130 -7.37 12.55 5.47
N SER A 131 -8.55 12.72 4.92
CA SER A 131 -9.33 11.60 4.39
C SER A 131 -10.06 11.96 3.09
N PRO A 132 -10.29 10.97 2.21
CA PRO A 132 -11.14 11.18 1.04
C PRO A 132 -12.54 11.67 1.41
N SER A 133 -13.10 12.58 0.64
CA SER A 133 -14.48 13.07 0.86
C SER A 133 -15.52 11.97 0.71
N LEU A 134 -15.21 10.94 -0.09
CA LEU A 134 -16.04 9.76 -0.28
C LEU A 134 -16.11 8.86 0.97
N LEU A 135 -15.13 8.95 1.86
CA LEU A 135 -15.20 8.23 3.13
C LEU A 135 -16.29 8.84 4.02
N SER A 136 -17.37 8.10 4.26
CA SER A 136 -18.53 8.55 5.05
C SER A 136 -18.20 8.77 6.54
N LYS A 137 -17.10 8.18 7.02
CA LYS A 137 -16.67 8.24 8.42
C LYS A 137 -16.30 9.68 8.85
N ASN A 138 -16.65 10.01 10.10
CA ASN A 138 -16.28 11.27 10.73
C ASN A 138 -15.34 10.98 11.92
N PHE A 139 -14.15 11.57 11.88
CA PHE A 139 -13.10 11.39 12.91
C PHE A 139 -13.00 12.58 13.88
N GLY A 140 -13.89 13.57 13.76
CA GLY A 140 -13.95 14.74 14.63
C GLY A 140 -13.32 15.99 14.03
N THR A 141 -13.04 16.98 14.88
CA THR A 141 -12.61 18.34 14.46
C THR A 141 -11.22 18.40 13.83
N ARG A 142 -10.42 17.36 13.98
CA ARG A 142 -9.08 17.26 13.39
C ARG A 142 -9.09 16.69 11.98
N GLN A 143 -10.26 16.31 11.45
CA GLN A 143 -10.39 15.76 10.12
C GLN A 143 -10.58 16.87 9.09
N ILE A 144 -9.79 16.81 8.03
CA ILE A 144 -10.01 17.54 6.78
C ILE A 144 -10.26 16.53 5.67
N LYS A 145 -11.38 16.69 4.97
CA LYS A 145 -11.72 15.88 3.82
C LYS A 145 -11.25 16.56 2.54
N TYR A 146 -10.61 15.77 1.66
CA TYR A 146 -10.17 16.24 0.34
C TYR A 146 -10.97 15.57 -0.78
N PRO A 147 -11.22 16.28 -1.91
CA PRO A 147 -11.88 15.72 -3.08
C PRO A 147 -10.91 14.82 -3.84
N GLY A 148 -11.12 13.51 -3.79
CA GLY A 148 -10.28 12.52 -4.45
C GLY A 148 -10.12 11.25 -3.62
N ILE A 149 -9.25 10.38 -4.09
CA ILE A 149 -8.84 9.14 -3.42
C ILE A 149 -7.30 9.06 -3.43
N ASP A 150 -6.74 8.26 -2.55
CA ASP A 150 -5.29 8.18 -2.31
C ASP A 150 -4.51 7.78 -3.57
N GLU A 151 -5.04 6.89 -4.37
CA GLU A 151 -4.42 6.40 -5.61
C GLU A 151 -4.22 7.50 -6.67
N MET A 152 -5.02 8.57 -6.63
CA MET A 152 -4.82 9.73 -7.51
C MET A 152 -3.50 10.47 -7.25
N THR A 153 -2.88 10.28 -6.09
CA THR A 153 -1.58 10.91 -5.79
C THR A 153 -0.45 10.36 -6.67
N TYR A 154 -0.62 9.17 -7.24
CA TYR A 154 0.41 8.50 -8.06
C TYR A 154 -0.09 8.00 -9.42
N LEU A 155 -1.41 7.89 -9.67
CA LEU A 155 -1.97 7.45 -10.94
C LEU A 155 -2.62 8.60 -11.74
N HIS A 156 -2.65 9.82 -11.21
CA HIS A 156 -3.13 10.97 -11.98
C HIS A 156 -2.30 11.18 -13.25
N PRO A 157 -2.89 11.50 -14.40
CA PRO A 157 -2.18 11.68 -15.68
C PRO A 157 -1.02 12.69 -15.66
N ASN A 158 -1.01 13.63 -14.72
CA ASN A 158 0.10 14.57 -14.52
C ASN A 158 1.37 13.90 -13.96
N TYR A 159 1.24 12.75 -13.29
CA TYR A 159 2.33 12.06 -12.60
C TYR A 159 2.59 10.65 -13.13
N TYR A 160 1.62 10.08 -13.86
CA TYR A 160 1.69 8.71 -14.33
C TYR A 160 1.42 8.64 -15.84
N LYS A 161 2.31 7.95 -16.53
CA LYS A 161 2.14 7.58 -17.94
C LYS A 161 2.35 6.08 -18.09
N PRO A 162 1.37 5.36 -18.66
CA PRO A 162 1.53 3.94 -18.92
C PRO A 162 2.71 3.71 -19.88
N ASP A 163 3.54 2.71 -19.55
CA ASP A 163 4.62 2.28 -20.41
C ASP A 163 4.18 1.04 -21.17
N ARG A 164 4.17 1.14 -22.50
CA ARG A 164 3.75 0.05 -23.38
C ARG A 164 4.76 -1.07 -23.49
N SER A 165 6.02 -0.82 -23.14
CA SER A 165 7.06 -1.86 -23.15
C SER A 165 6.71 -3.06 -22.30
N ILE A 166 5.83 -2.86 -21.29
CA ILE A 166 5.31 -3.92 -20.43
C ILE A 166 4.70 -5.10 -21.19
N LEU A 167 4.06 -4.86 -22.34
CA LEU A 167 3.48 -5.91 -23.16
C LEU A 167 4.59 -6.87 -23.67
N ASN A 168 5.68 -6.31 -24.20
CA ASN A 168 6.81 -7.10 -24.65
C ASN A 168 7.46 -7.89 -23.51
N GLU A 169 7.60 -7.28 -22.33
CA GLU A 169 8.15 -7.92 -21.15
C GLU A 169 7.28 -9.09 -20.65
N LEU A 170 5.96 -9.01 -20.87
CA LEU A 170 5.00 -10.08 -20.60
C LEU A 170 4.84 -11.05 -21.77
N SER A 171 5.62 -10.90 -22.85
CA SER A 171 5.50 -11.70 -24.08
C SER A 171 4.12 -11.60 -24.73
N LEU A 172 3.55 -10.39 -24.73
CA LEU A 172 2.25 -10.05 -25.31
C LEU A 172 2.42 -9.08 -26.48
N GLU A 173 1.45 -9.12 -27.41
CA GLU A 173 1.34 -8.16 -28.50
C GLU A 173 0.25 -7.11 -28.22
N GLU A 174 0.22 -6.07 -29.04
CA GLU A 174 -0.85 -5.08 -28.95
C GLU A 174 -2.21 -5.68 -29.35
N GLY A 175 -3.19 -5.54 -28.47
CA GLY A 175 -4.52 -6.10 -28.67
C GLY A 175 -4.73 -7.47 -28.05
N ASP A 176 -3.69 -8.06 -27.45
CA ASP A 176 -3.85 -9.29 -26.67
C ASP A 176 -4.74 -9.03 -25.44
N CYS A 177 -5.74 -9.89 -25.27
CA CYS A 177 -6.56 -9.88 -24.08
C CYS A 177 -5.84 -10.67 -22.97
N PHE A 178 -5.51 -10.01 -21.86
CA PHE A 178 -4.96 -10.68 -20.69
C PHE A 178 -5.58 -10.16 -19.40
N SER A 179 -5.47 -10.93 -18.34
CA SER A 179 -6.07 -10.62 -17.05
C SER A 179 -5.04 -10.63 -15.92
N ILE A 180 -5.23 -9.73 -14.96
CA ILE A 180 -4.44 -9.69 -13.73
C ILE A 180 -5.33 -10.15 -12.57
N ILE A 181 -4.83 -11.09 -11.78
CA ILE A 181 -5.52 -11.61 -10.60
C ILE A 181 -4.71 -11.26 -9.35
N ARG A 182 -5.38 -10.78 -8.31
CA ARG A 182 -4.75 -10.47 -7.01
C ARG A 182 -5.35 -11.29 -5.89
N PHE A 183 -4.53 -12.12 -5.26
CA PHE A 183 -4.87 -12.76 -3.99
C PHE A 183 -4.16 -12.08 -2.82
N ILE A 184 -4.92 -11.86 -1.73
CA ILE A 184 -4.37 -11.36 -0.47
C ILE A 184 -4.13 -12.51 0.50
N ALA A 185 -3.20 -12.30 1.45
CA ALA A 185 -2.95 -13.24 2.52
C ALA A 185 -4.08 -13.15 3.56
N HIS A 186 -4.95 -14.13 3.58
CA HIS A 186 -5.87 -14.32 4.69
C HIS A 186 -5.08 -14.93 5.85
N HIS A 187 -4.55 -14.12 6.75
CA HIS A 187 -3.97 -14.61 8.00
C HIS A 187 -5.09 -15.11 8.90
N ALA A 188 -5.59 -16.31 8.63
CA ALA A 188 -6.49 -17.00 9.52
C ALA A 188 -5.79 -17.15 10.89
N SER A 189 -6.34 -16.52 11.90
CA SER A 189 -6.31 -17.10 13.24
C SER A 189 -7.02 -18.45 13.12
N HIS A 190 -6.37 -19.54 13.48
CA HIS A 190 -6.76 -20.94 13.28
C HIS A 190 -8.12 -21.36 13.88
N GLU A 191 -9.06 -20.45 14.18
CA GLU A 191 -10.29 -20.77 14.94
C GLU A 191 -11.59 -20.20 14.38
N ILE A 192 -11.61 -19.37 13.33
CA ILE A 192 -12.90 -18.86 12.80
C ILE A 192 -12.86 -18.82 11.27
N GLY A 193 -13.40 -19.88 10.65
CA GLY A 193 -13.87 -19.92 9.25
C GLY A 193 -12.88 -19.45 8.17
N ASP A 194 -12.69 -20.27 7.13
CA ASP A 194 -11.97 -19.89 5.91
C ASP A 194 -12.53 -18.55 5.35
N MET A 195 -11.92 -17.46 5.72
CA MET A 195 -12.19 -16.16 5.09
C MET A 195 -11.37 -16.08 3.81
N GLY A 196 -12.05 -16.03 2.67
CA GLY A 196 -11.46 -15.96 1.35
C GLY A 196 -11.94 -17.06 0.40
N ILE A 197 -11.65 -16.89 -0.88
CA ILE A 197 -12.04 -17.87 -1.90
C ILE A 197 -11.31 -19.19 -1.66
N LYS A 198 -12.06 -20.29 -1.51
CA LYS A 198 -11.50 -21.64 -1.32
C LYS A 198 -10.58 -22.02 -2.49
N SER A 199 -9.50 -22.75 -2.22
CA SER A 199 -8.47 -23.11 -3.22
C SER A 199 -9.04 -23.76 -4.48
N GLN A 200 -10.02 -24.66 -4.36
CA GLN A 200 -10.69 -25.28 -5.52
C GLN A 200 -11.48 -24.25 -6.36
N THR A 201 -12.15 -23.31 -5.70
CA THR A 201 -12.88 -22.25 -6.38
C THR A 201 -11.90 -21.29 -7.09
N LYS A 202 -10.75 -20.99 -6.47
CA LYS A 202 -9.67 -20.20 -7.11
C LYS A 202 -9.19 -20.86 -8.40
N ILE A 203 -8.91 -22.16 -8.38
CA ILE A 203 -8.46 -22.91 -9.57
C ILE A 203 -9.52 -22.88 -10.67
N GLY A 204 -10.78 -23.18 -10.34
CA GLY A 204 -11.88 -23.14 -11.31
C GLY A 204 -12.06 -21.78 -11.96
N LEU A 205 -11.97 -20.71 -11.16
CA LEU A 205 -12.08 -19.33 -11.62
C LEU A 205 -10.92 -18.96 -12.55
N ILE A 206 -9.67 -19.28 -12.14
CA ILE A 206 -8.47 -19.00 -12.96
C ILE A 206 -8.57 -19.72 -14.30
N ASN A 207 -8.99 -20.99 -14.32
CA ASN A 207 -9.16 -21.75 -15.56
C ASN A 207 -10.22 -21.12 -16.46
N THR A 208 -11.30 -20.60 -15.89
CA THR A 208 -12.34 -19.89 -16.63
C THR A 208 -11.78 -18.61 -17.25
N ILE A 209 -11.09 -17.78 -16.47
CA ILE A 209 -10.48 -16.54 -16.97
C ILE A 209 -9.40 -16.85 -18.02
N ALA A 210 -8.56 -17.87 -17.79
CA ALA A 210 -7.51 -18.29 -18.69
C ALA A 210 -8.02 -18.80 -20.06
N SER A 211 -9.28 -19.16 -20.18
CA SER A 211 -9.89 -19.50 -21.46
C SER A 211 -10.08 -18.30 -22.39
N PHE A 212 -10.00 -17.08 -21.86
CA PHE A 212 -10.13 -15.84 -22.62
C PHE A 212 -8.77 -15.19 -22.98
N GLY A 213 -7.67 -15.66 -22.40
CA GLY A 213 -6.32 -15.15 -22.66
C GLY A 213 -5.35 -15.40 -21.52
N PRO A 214 -4.11 -14.94 -21.63
CA PRO A 214 -3.09 -15.06 -20.57
C PRO A 214 -3.56 -14.47 -19.23
N VAL A 215 -3.16 -15.13 -18.14
CA VAL A 215 -3.46 -14.71 -16.78
C VAL A 215 -2.17 -14.52 -16.01
N PHE A 216 -2.07 -13.42 -15.27
CA PHE A 216 -0.96 -13.13 -14.38
C PHE A 216 -1.48 -12.95 -12.96
N ILE A 217 -0.91 -13.68 -12.01
CA ILE A 217 -1.33 -13.67 -10.61
C ILE A 217 -0.28 -12.95 -9.76
N THR A 218 -0.73 -11.97 -8.99
CA THR A 218 0.04 -11.39 -7.88
C THR A 218 -0.52 -11.90 -6.57
N SER A 219 0.34 -12.31 -5.64
CA SER A 219 -0.06 -12.84 -4.33
C SER A 219 0.84 -12.30 -3.23
N GLU A 220 0.28 -12.16 -2.03
CA GLU A 220 1.05 -11.85 -0.82
C GLU A 220 1.71 -13.09 -0.21
N ASP A 221 1.06 -14.24 -0.36
CA ASP A 221 1.60 -15.53 0.03
C ASP A 221 2.12 -16.29 -1.19
N GLN A 222 2.91 -17.33 -0.93
CA GLN A 222 3.38 -18.23 -1.98
C GLN A 222 2.17 -18.89 -2.66
N LEU A 223 2.17 -18.90 -3.99
CA LEU A 223 1.14 -19.56 -4.76
C LEU A 223 1.25 -21.08 -4.61
N PRO A 224 0.11 -21.82 -4.63
CA PRO A 224 0.13 -23.26 -4.81
C PRO A 224 0.87 -23.66 -6.10
N SER A 225 1.55 -24.79 -6.10
CA SER A 225 2.38 -25.26 -7.23
C SER A 225 1.64 -25.28 -8.57
N GLU A 226 0.33 -25.59 -8.55
CA GLU A 226 -0.54 -25.63 -9.73
C GLU A 226 -0.77 -24.23 -10.33
N LEU A 227 -0.60 -23.17 -9.54
CA LEU A 227 -0.81 -21.76 -9.92
C LEU A 227 0.50 -21.00 -10.16
N GLU A 228 1.65 -21.55 -9.81
CA GLU A 228 2.96 -20.88 -9.97
C GLU A 228 3.23 -20.47 -11.43
N LYS A 229 2.74 -21.24 -12.40
CA LYS A 229 2.86 -20.93 -13.85
C LYS A 229 2.16 -19.62 -14.25
N TYR A 230 1.25 -19.14 -13.45
CA TYR A 230 0.54 -17.88 -13.66
C TYR A 230 1.13 -16.72 -12.86
N GLN A 231 2.17 -16.96 -12.06
CA GLN A 231 2.77 -15.90 -11.25
C GLN A 231 3.22 -14.73 -12.13
N TYR A 232 2.85 -13.50 -11.73
CA TYR A 232 3.32 -12.29 -12.39
C TYR A 232 4.85 -12.25 -12.37
N PRO A 233 5.52 -12.23 -13.56
CA PRO A 233 6.95 -12.50 -13.63
C PRO A 233 7.82 -11.27 -13.43
N LEU A 234 7.23 -10.07 -13.40
CA LEU A 234 7.95 -8.81 -13.39
C LEU A 234 8.01 -8.17 -11.99
N PRO A 235 8.92 -7.22 -11.77
CA PRO A 235 9.00 -6.49 -10.50
C PRO A 235 7.71 -5.73 -10.15
N PRO A 236 7.41 -5.55 -8.85
CA PRO A 236 6.14 -4.97 -8.38
C PRO A 236 5.87 -3.54 -8.85
N GLU A 237 6.90 -2.76 -9.15
CA GLU A 237 6.78 -1.39 -9.68
C GLU A 237 6.16 -1.33 -11.08
N THR A 238 6.16 -2.43 -11.82
CA THR A 238 5.61 -2.51 -13.19
C THR A 238 4.11 -2.77 -13.22
N ILE A 239 3.52 -3.12 -12.09
CA ILE A 239 2.14 -3.62 -12.04
C ILE A 239 1.10 -2.64 -12.58
N HIS A 240 1.26 -1.34 -12.34
CA HIS A 240 0.31 -0.34 -12.83
C HIS A 240 0.33 -0.24 -14.36
N HIS A 241 1.49 -0.43 -15.01
CA HIS A 241 1.58 -0.51 -16.46
C HIS A 241 0.83 -1.72 -17.00
N ALA A 242 0.98 -2.88 -16.35
CA ALA A 242 0.26 -4.09 -16.71
C ALA A 242 -1.26 -3.94 -16.49
N ILE A 243 -1.70 -3.34 -15.37
CA ILE A 243 -3.13 -3.06 -15.11
C ILE A 243 -3.72 -2.20 -16.22
N TYR A 244 -3.03 -1.13 -16.63
CA TYR A 244 -3.52 -0.21 -17.67
C TYR A 244 -3.83 -0.91 -18.99
N TYR A 245 -3.02 -1.88 -19.40
CA TYR A 245 -3.19 -2.62 -20.66
C TYR A 245 -3.99 -3.92 -20.52
N SER A 246 -4.31 -4.35 -19.29
CA SER A 246 -5.08 -5.57 -19.08
C SER A 246 -6.56 -5.39 -19.45
N SER A 247 -7.19 -6.49 -19.85
CA SER A 247 -8.63 -6.52 -20.16
C SER A 247 -9.49 -6.67 -18.90
N LEU A 248 -8.92 -7.22 -17.83
CA LEU A 248 -9.62 -7.47 -16.58
C LEU A 248 -8.64 -7.49 -15.41
N VAL A 249 -9.01 -6.85 -14.32
CA VAL A 249 -8.43 -7.07 -12.98
C VAL A 249 -9.47 -7.80 -12.13
N PHE A 250 -9.05 -8.89 -11.50
CA PHE A 250 -9.90 -9.69 -10.63
C PHE A 250 -9.20 -9.95 -9.29
N GLY A 251 -9.91 -9.84 -8.17
CA GLY A 251 -9.33 -10.30 -6.91
C GLY A 251 -9.87 -9.69 -5.64
N GLU A 252 -9.09 -9.89 -4.58
CA GLU A 252 -9.45 -9.60 -3.20
C GLU A 252 -8.87 -8.25 -2.69
N SER A 253 -8.12 -7.52 -3.52
CA SER A 253 -7.47 -6.26 -3.13
C SER A 253 -8.31 -5.04 -3.50
N SER A 254 -8.79 -4.31 -2.50
CA SER A 254 -9.50 -3.03 -2.70
C SER A 254 -8.60 -1.99 -3.38
N THR A 255 -7.34 -1.88 -2.95
CA THR A 255 -6.36 -0.94 -3.54
C THR A 255 -6.18 -1.20 -5.04
N MET A 256 -5.91 -2.46 -5.44
CA MET A 256 -5.73 -2.79 -6.85
C MET A 256 -7.00 -2.57 -7.68
N SER A 257 -8.18 -2.78 -7.08
CA SER A 257 -9.45 -2.48 -7.74
C SER A 257 -9.65 -0.97 -7.95
N SER A 258 -9.29 -0.14 -6.97
CA SER A 258 -9.29 1.32 -7.10
C SER A 258 -8.29 1.79 -8.15
N GLU A 259 -7.09 1.20 -8.18
CA GLU A 259 -6.06 1.47 -9.20
C GLU A 259 -6.57 1.13 -10.61
N ALA A 260 -7.20 -0.03 -10.79
CA ALA A 260 -7.81 -0.43 -12.05
C ALA A 260 -8.90 0.55 -12.50
N ALA A 261 -9.78 0.98 -11.58
CA ALA A 261 -10.82 1.95 -11.87
C ALA A 261 -10.26 3.29 -12.36
N ILE A 262 -9.21 3.80 -11.73
CA ILE A 262 -8.54 5.05 -12.14
C ILE A 262 -7.88 4.90 -13.51
N LEU A 263 -7.27 3.76 -13.76
CA LEU A 263 -6.60 3.47 -15.03
C LEU A 263 -7.57 3.12 -16.16
N GLY A 264 -8.87 3.01 -15.86
CA GLY A 264 -9.92 2.71 -16.85
C GLY A 264 -10.02 1.23 -17.21
N THR A 265 -9.42 0.35 -16.41
CA THR A 265 -9.46 -1.10 -16.63
C THR A 265 -10.67 -1.72 -15.91
N PRO A 266 -11.45 -2.56 -16.59
CA PRO A 266 -12.53 -3.32 -15.96
C PRO A 266 -12.03 -4.15 -14.77
N PHE A 267 -12.78 -4.18 -13.67
CA PHE A 267 -12.39 -4.94 -12.50
C PHE A 267 -13.55 -5.65 -11.81
N VAL A 268 -13.24 -6.77 -11.16
CA VAL A 268 -14.15 -7.49 -10.27
C VAL A 268 -13.47 -7.62 -8.91
N PHE A 269 -14.05 -6.96 -7.92
CA PHE A 269 -13.58 -7.00 -6.54
C PHE A 269 -14.43 -7.97 -5.73
N ILE A 270 -13.79 -8.94 -5.06
CA ILE A 270 -14.45 -9.86 -4.16
C ILE A 270 -14.00 -9.55 -2.75
N ASN A 271 -14.97 -9.27 -1.88
CA ASN A 271 -14.75 -9.08 -0.45
C ASN A 271 -15.81 -9.89 0.30
N GLU A 272 -15.40 -10.70 1.24
CA GLU A 272 -16.28 -11.30 2.24
C GLU A 272 -16.45 -10.29 3.38
N SER A 273 -17.55 -9.54 3.36
CA SER A 273 -17.93 -8.59 4.41
C SER A 273 -18.87 -9.22 5.41
#